data_a3eaa5557caf3aa339b58c9f7f7e57bf
#
_entry.id   a3eaa5557caf3aa339b58c9f7f7e57bf
#
_cell.length_a   1.000
_cell.length_b   1.000
_cell.length_c   1.000
_cell.angle_alpha   90.00
_cell.angle_beta   90.00
_cell.angle_gamma   90.00
#
_symmetry.space_group_name_H-M   'P 1'
#
loop_
_entity.id
_entity.type
_entity.pdbx_description
1 polymer ?
#
loop_
_entity_poly.entity_id
_entity_poly.type
_entity_poly.pdbx_seq_one_letter_code
_entity_poly.pdbx_strand_id
1 'polypeptide(L)'
;MNRPDSIDAWRIVVEALPDGAVLVDATRPGHPVLYANPAFERITGYAAAELAGQGLRVLHGEVTSQPGLRRLRDAVEAGQATRAVVQNFRKGGEPFWMDVQIVPVRDGNGVLTHWVSLHREAEVRGAADERGTGRFRAMAPELLSRQDSLTGFRTRSAFEELLEHQLAVAVRERQALTLFMLRVDDFERYTSTFDRAAGDALLKRVSNAIGSCFRRSSDVLARYEDDLFAVLTTSMDEAHMQAHGQSVCARVADLRIHHPHSRYRRYVTLSVGVAGGVPAAGTSLEQLVDAALAPLEQARAEGDAARVALLR
;
A
#
# COMPACT_ATOMS: atom_id res chain seq x y z
N MET A 1 -36.07 24.16 3.02
CA MET A 1 -34.98 23.43 2.32
C MET A 1 -34.60 22.27 3.24
N ASN A 2 -35.23 21.08 3.02
CA ASN A 2 -35.03 19.88 3.85
C ASN A 2 -33.58 19.40 3.71
N ARG A 3 -32.85 19.31 4.82
CA ARG A 3 -31.63 18.50 4.87
C ARG A 3 -32.05 17.06 4.63
N PRO A 4 -31.43 16.34 3.69
CA PRO A 4 -31.67 14.90 3.59
C PRO A 4 -31.30 14.28 4.93
N ASP A 5 -32.18 13.43 5.44
CA ASP A 5 -31.95 12.69 6.67
C ASP A 5 -30.61 11.96 6.55
N SER A 6 -29.82 11.94 7.61
CA SER A 6 -28.45 11.39 7.62
C SER A 6 -28.35 9.94 7.10
N ILE A 7 -29.46 9.22 7.08
CA ILE A 7 -29.59 7.84 6.58
C ILE A 7 -29.56 7.79 5.05
N ASP A 8 -30.10 8.78 4.35
CA ASP A 8 -30.10 8.80 2.87
C ASP A 8 -28.75 9.23 2.28
N ALA A 9 -28.00 10.08 2.99
CA ALA A 9 -26.71 10.58 2.52
C ALA A 9 -25.63 9.49 2.40
N TRP A 10 -25.51 8.60 3.41
CA TRP A 10 -24.55 7.49 3.34
C TRP A 10 -24.88 6.51 2.22
N ARG A 11 -26.18 6.26 1.95
CA ARG A 11 -26.63 5.37 0.90
C ARG A 11 -26.22 5.88 -0.47
N ILE A 12 -26.43 7.17 -0.74
CA ILE A 12 -26.00 7.82 -1.98
C ILE A 12 -24.49 7.64 -2.21
N VAL A 13 -23.69 7.82 -1.15
CA VAL A 13 -22.22 7.65 -1.23
C VAL A 13 -21.86 6.21 -1.54
N VAL A 14 -22.46 5.23 -0.86
CA VAL A 14 -22.13 3.81 -1.05
C VAL A 14 -22.62 3.30 -2.41
N GLU A 15 -23.76 3.78 -2.91
CA GLU A 15 -24.28 3.46 -4.24
C GLU A 15 -23.41 4.01 -5.37
N ALA A 16 -22.73 5.13 -5.15
CA ALA A 16 -21.82 5.76 -6.11
C ALA A 16 -20.41 5.12 -6.14
N LEU A 17 -20.09 4.22 -5.21
CA LEU A 17 -18.77 3.56 -5.18
C LEU A 17 -18.60 2.68 -6.44
N PRO A 18 -17.41 2.71 -7.08
CA PRO A 18 -17.08 1.83 -8.19
C PRO A 18 -16.90 0.37 -7.74
N ASP A 19 -16.49 0.17 -6.48
CA ASP A 19 -16.28 -1.12 -5.87
C ASP A 19 -17.59 -1.68 -5.27
N GLY A 20 -17.71 -2.99 -5.25
CA GLY A 20 -18.81 -3.66 -4.56
C GLY A 20 -18.71 -3.43 -3.05
N ALA A 21 -19.76 -2.93 -2.44
CA ALA A 21 -19.86 -2.75 -0.99
C ALA A 21 -21.01 -3.57 -0.43
N VAL A 22 -20.72 -4.35 0.64
CA VAL A 22 -21.70 -5.18 1.32
C VAL A 22 -21.65 -4.95 2.81
N LEU A 23 -22.84 -4.84 3.43
CA LEU A 23 -23.01 -4.81 4.87
C LEU A 23 -23.61 -6.15 5.31
N VAL A 24 -23.01 -6.79 6.32
CA VAL A 24 -23.51 -8.03 6.90
C VAL A 24 -23.68 -7.90 8.41
N ASP A 25 -24.64 -8.64 8.96
CA ASP A 25 -24.91 -8.70 10.40
C ASP A 25 -23.87 -9.62 11.10
N ALA A 26 -23.05 -9.05 11.98
CA ALA A 26 -22.04 -9.82 12.71
C ALA A 26 -22.64 -10.60 13.90
N THR A 27 -23.86 -10.27 14.33
CA THR A 27 -24.50 -10.83 15.51
C THR A 27 -25.26 -12.13 15.23
N ARG A 28 -25.57 -12.39 13.96
CA ARG A 28 -26.35 -13.55 13.53
C ARG A 28 -25.49 -14.65 12.92
N PRO A 29 -25.81 -15.93 13.17
CA PRO A 29 -25.10 -17.05 12.54
C PRO A 29 -25.11 -16.95 11.01
N GLY A 30 -23.95 -17.22 10.38
CA GLY A 30 -23.82 -17.16 8.92
C GLY A 30 -23.59 -15.76 8.36
N HIS A 31 -23.61 -14.72 9.22
CA HIS A 31 -23.40 -13.32 8.83
C HIS A 31 -24.23 -12.90 7.63
N PRO A 32 -25.57 -12.83 7.78
CA PRO A 32 -26.47 -12.55 6.65
C PRO A 32 -26.23 -11.14 6.08
N VAL A 33 -26.32 -11.05 4.77
CA VAL A 33 -26.24 -9.78 4.02
C VAL A 33 -27.46 -8.92 4.36
N LEU A 34 -27.20 -7.69 4.78
CA LEU A 34 -28.21 -6.66 5.04
C LEU A 34 -28.34 -5.69 3.88
N TYR A 35 -27.23 -5.43 3.18
CA TYR A 35 -27.16 -4.50 2.08
C TYR A 35 -26.05 -4.87 1.10
N ALA A 36 -26.28 -4.70 -0.19
CA ALA A 36 -25.26 -4.74 -1.23
C ALA A 36 -25.51 -3.59 -2.22
N ASN A 37 -24.45 -2.91 -2.66
CA ASN A 37 -24.59 -1.79 -3.61
C ASN A 37 -24.67 -2.29 -5.07
N PRO A 38 -25.08 -1.42 -6.03
CA PRO A 38 -25.18 -1.78 -7.44
C PRO A 38 -23.85 -2.26 -8.07
N ALA A 39 -22.70 -1.81 -7.55
CA ALA A 39 -21.39 -2.28 -8.03
C ALA A 39 -21.18 -3.77 -7.70
N PHE A 40 -21.58 -4.21 -6.50
CA PHE A 40 -21.50 -5.61 -6.12
C PHE A 40 -22.37 -6.52 -7.01
N GLU A 41 -23.59 -6.06 -7.35
CA GLU A 41 -24.46 -6.77 -8.29
C GLU A 41 -23.81 -6.91 -9.67
N ARG A 42 -23.20 -5.84 -10.20
CA ARG A 42 -22.50 -5.88 -11.50
C ARG A 42 -21.31 -6.84 -11.49
N ILE A 43 -20.54 -6.86 -10.40
CA ILE A 43 -19.35 -7.72 -10.27
C ILE A 43 -19.74 -9.20 -10.16
N THR A 44 -20.76 -9.52 -9.39
CA THR A 44 -21.10 -10.91 -9.05
C THR A 44 -22.23 -11.52 -9.87
N GLY A 45 -23.07 -10.68 -10.48
CA GLY A 45 -24.28 -11.11 -11.19
C GLY A 45 -25.44 -11.49 -10.27
N TYR A 46 -25.29 -11.41 -8.95
CA TYR A 46 -26.37 -11.63 -7.99
C TYR A 46 -27.05 -10.30 -7.67
N ALA A 47 -28.39 -10.29 -7.70
CA ALA A 47 -29.15 -9.13 -7.25
C ALA A 47 -29.07 -9.00 -5.71
N ALA A 48 -29.03 -7.78 -5.18
CA ALA A 48 -28.99 -7.54 -3.74
C ALA A 48 -30.16 -8.19 -2.99
N ALA A 49 -31.34 -8.22 -3.62
CA ALA A 49 -32.53 -8.86 -3.06
C ALA A 49 -32.38 -10.38 -2.90
N GLU A 50 -31.60 -11.03 -3.75
CA GLU A 50 -31.33 -12.48 -3.67
C GLU A 50 -30.33 -12.82 -2.57
N LEU A 51 -29.42 -11.87 -2.28
CA LEU A 51 -28.40 -12.03 -1.23
C LEU A 51 -28.93 -11.66 0.15
N ALA A 52 -29.98 -10.89 0.23
CA ALA A 52 -30.56 -10.44 1.49
C ALA A 52 -30.90 -11.62 2.42
N GLY A 53 -30.36 -11.60 3.63
CA GLY A 53 -30.54 -12.67 4.61
C GLY A 53 -29.67 -13.91 4.39
N GLN A 54 -28.89 -14.00 3.30
CA GLN A 54 -27.96 -15.09 3.04
C GLN A 54 -26.51 -14.66 3.34
N GLY A 55 -25.64 -15.63 3.62
CA GLY A 55 -24.21 -15.38 3.74
C GLY A 55 -23.51 -15.34 2.38
N LEU A 56 -22.41 -14.62 2.27
CA LEU A 56 -21.61 -14.50 1.04
C LEU A 56 -20.95 -15.82 0.57
N ARG A 57 -21.14 -16.92 1.29
CA ARG A 57 -20.63 -18.26 0.90
C ARG A 57 -21.15 -18.74 -0.45
N VAL A 58 -22.28 -18.23 -0.90
CA VAL A 58 -22.86 -18.53 -2.22
C VAL A 58 -21.89 -18.22 -3.36
N LEU A 59 -20.98 -17.28 -3.17
CA LEU A 59 -19.96 -16.90 -4.15
C LEU A 59 -18.80 -17.90 -4.26
N HIS A 60 -18.59 -18.76 -3.26
CA HIS A 60 -17.40 -19.65 -3.20
C HIS A 60 -17.55 -20.88 -4.09
N GLY A 61 -18.77 -21.23 -4.54
CA GLY A 61 -19.02 -22.46 -5.29
C GLY A 61 -18.48 -23.68 -4.55
N GLU A 62 -17.86 -24.61 -5.29
CA GLU A 62 -17.26 -25.82 -4.73
C GLU A 62 -15.84 -25.59 -4.18
N VAL A 63 -15.21 -24.44 -4.46
CA VAL A 63 -13.82 -24.16 -4.10
C VAL A 63 -13.75 -23.49 -2.70
N THR A 64 -14.02 -24.29 -1.67
CA THR A 64 -14.07 -23.78 -0.29
C THR A 64 -12.72 -23.81 0.44
N SER A 65 -11.70 -24.50 -0.10
CA SER A 65 -10.39 -24.66 0.51
C SER A 65 -9.34 -23.77 -0.15
N GLN A 66 -9.40 -22.46 0.13
CA GLN A 66 -8.45 -21.45 -0.37
C GLN A 66 -7.72 -20.78 0.78
N PRO A 67 -6.42 -20.42 0.63
CA PRO A 67 -5.68 -19.66 1.65
C PRO A 67 -6.35 -18.32 1.99
N GLY A 68 -6.88 -17.62 0.97
CA GLY A 68 -7.60 -16.36 1.13
C GLY A 68 -8.87 -16.51 1.98
N LEU A 69 -9.66 -17.58 1.76
CA LEU A 69 -10.86 -17.84 2.54
C LEU A 69 -10.53 -18.20 3.99
N ARG A 70 -9.42 -18.92 4.23
CA ARG A 70 -8.95 -19.18 5.61
C ARG A 70 -8.63 -17.87 6.31
N ARG A 71 -7.82 -17.00 5.67
CA ARG A 71 -7.47 -15.68 6.23
C ARG A 71 -8.70 -14.84 6.56
N LEU A 72 -9.70 -14.79 5.67
CA LEU A 72 -10.95 -14.07 5.94
C LEU A 72 -11.69 -14.66 7.14
N ARG A 73 -11.76 -15.99 7.24
CA ARG A 73 -12.43 -16.69 8.36
C ARG A 73 -11.73 -16.41 9.69
N ASP A 74 -10.41 -16.57 9.73
CA ASP A 74 -9.62 -16.34 10.95
C ASP A 74 -9.76 -14.90 11.44
N ALA A 75 -9.81 -13.94 10.53
CA ALA A 75 -10.01 -12.53 10.87
C ALA A 75 -11.43 -12.24 11.36
N VAL A 76 -12.44 -12.88 10.78
CA VAL A 76 -13.84 -12.77 11.26
C VAL A 76 -13.95 -13.33 12.67
N GLU A 77 -13.35 -14.49 12.96
CA GLU A 77 -13.33 -15.09 14.30
C GLU A 77 -12.58 -14.21 15.31
N ALA A 78 -11.49 -13.56 14.88
CA ALA A 78 -10.73 -12.63 15.71
C ALA A 78 -11.37 -11.23 15.86
N GLY A 79 -12.43 -10.93 15.12
CA GLY A 79 -13.05 -9.60 15.09
C GLY A 79 -12.13 -8.51 14.53
N GLN A 80 -11.25 -8.86 13.57
CA GLN A 80 -10.21 -7.99 13.01
C GLN A 80 -10.44 -7.71 11.54
N ALA A 81 -10.02 -6.50 11.09
CA ALA A 81 -10.01 -6.18 9.69
C ALA A 81 -8.95 -7.02 8.95
N THR A 82 -9.27 -7.44 7.73
CA THR A 82 -8.34 -8.14 6.85
C THR A 82 -8.70 -7.96 5.38
N ARG A 83 -7.81 -8.38 4.52
CA ARG A 83 -8.00 -8.43 3.08
C ARG A 83 -7.41 -9.71 2.52
N ALA A 84 -8.08 -10.28 1.52
CA ALA A 84 -7.59 -11.45 0.80
C ALA A 84 -8.14 -11.48 -0.62
N VAL A 85 -7.37 -12.06 -1.53
CA VAL A 85 -7.84 -12.39 -2.86
C VAL A 85 -8.34 -13.83 -2.84
N VAL A 86 -9.55 -14.03 -3.35
CA VAL A 86 -10.23 -15.32 -3.37
C VAL A 86 -10.82 -15.57 -4.76
N GLN A 87 -10.82 -16.83 -5.16
CA GLN A 87 -11.58 -17.24 -6.34
C GLN A 87 -13.05 -17.38 -5.95
N ASN A 88 -13.90 -16.67 -6.65
CA ASN A 88 -15.34 -16.71 -6.51
C ASN A 88 -16.00 -17.10 -7.83
N PHE A 89 -17.31 -17.31 -7.80
CA PHE A 89 -18.10 -17.67 -8.97
C PHE A 89 -19.25 -16.67 -9.11
N ARG A 90 -19.42 -16.13 -10.31
CA ARG A 90 -20.59 -15.32 -10.64
C ARG A 90 -21.84 -16.21 -10.61
N LYS A 91 -23.02 -15.61 -10.58
CA LYS A 91 -24.31 -16.33 -10.61
C LYS A 91 -24.41 -17.32 -11.77
N GLY A 92 -23.78 -17.03 -12.89
CA GLY A 92 -23.70 -17.92 -14.06
C GLY A 92 -22.70 -19.07 -13.96
N GLY A 93 -21.98 -19.22 -12.85
CA GLY A 93 -20.95 -20.25 -12.65
C GLY A 93 -19.58 -19.88 -13.22
N GLU A 94 -19.40 -18.70 -13.79
CA GLU A 94 -18.12 -18.23 -14.28
C GLU A 94 -17.15 -17.95 -13.11
N PRO A 95 -15.95 -18.56 -13.07
CA PRO A 95 -14.97 -18.29 -12.04
C PRO A 95 -14.29 -16.93 -12.29
N PHE A 96 -14.08 -16.17 -11.23
CA PHE A 96 -13.32 -14.93 -11.27
C PHE A 96 -12.58 -14.70 -9.96
N TRP A 97 -11.53 -13.88 -10.01
CA TRP A 97 -10.80 -13.51 -8.82
C TRP A 97 -11.37 -12.24 -8.22
N MET A 98 -11.58 -12.25 -6.93
CA MET A 98 -12.14 -11.14 -6.18
C MET A 98 -11.21 -10.78 -5.04
N ASP A 99 -10.86 -9.53 -4.98
CA ASP A 99 -10.17 -8.92 -3.87
C ASP A 99 -11.21 -8.46 -2.85
N VAL A 100 -11.15 -9.03 -1.67
CA VAL A 100 -12.12 -8.83 -0.59
C VAL A 100 -11.44 -8.19 0.60
N GLN A 101 -11.91 -7.02 1.01
CA GLN A 101 -11.53 -6.39 2.27
C GLN A 101 -12.71 -6.42 3.23
N ILE A 102 -12.48 -6.87 4.46
CA ILE A 102 -13.49 -6.84 5.53
C ILE A 102 -13.05 -5.91 6.66
N VAL A 103 -13.99 -5.14 7.19
CA VAL A 103 -13.77 -4.18 8.28
C VAL A 103 -14.86 -4.38 9.33
N PRO A 104 -14.51 -4.58 10.61
CA PRO A 104 -15.48 -4.69 11.68
C PRO A 104 -16.09 -3.32 12.03
N VAL A 105 -17.40 -3.29 12.20
CA VAL A 105 -18.14 -2.13 12.69
C VAL A 105 -18.60 -2.43 14.11
N ARG A 106 -18.23 -1.55 15.05
CA ARG A 106 -18.56 -1.68 16.47
C ARG A 106 -19.47 -0.55 16.90
N ASP A 107 -20.32 -0.83 17.87
CA ASP A 107 -21.15 0.18 18.52
C ASP A 107 -20.35 1.09 19.47
N GLY A 108 -21.03 2.05 20.09
CA GLY A 108 -20.42 2.97 21.06
C GLY A 108 -19.81 2.31 22.32
N ASN A 109 -20.13 1.04 22.58
CA ASN A 109 -19.59 0.22 23.67
C ASN A 109 -18.44 -0.70 23.22
N GLY A 110 -18.05 -0.64 21.93
CA GLY A 110 -17.01 -1.49 21.35
C GLY A 110 -17.48 -2.89 20.93
N VAL A 111 -18.78 -3.18 21.02
CA VAL A 111 -19.35 -4.48 20.62
C VAL A 111 -19.44 -4.57 19.11
N LEU A 112 -18.95 -5.67 18.53
CA LEU A 112 -19.04 -5.94 17.09
C LEU A 112 -20.50 -6.17 16.70
N THR A 113 -21.01 -5.32 15.82
CA THR A 113 -22.42 -5.36 15.35
C THR A 113 -22.54 -5.74 13.88
N HIS A 114 -21.62 -5.28 13.05
CA HIS A 114 -21.66 -5.52 11.61
C HIS A 114 -20.27 -5.73 11.03
N TRP A 115 -20.24 -6.25 9.81
CA TRP A 115 -19.07 -6.22 8.95
C TRP A 115 -19.39 -5.41 7.69
N VAL A 116 -18.52 -4.50 7.31
CA VAL A 116 -18.48 -3.91 5.98
C VAL A 116 -17.45 -4.67 5.18
N SER A 117 -17.83 -5.12 3.98
CA SER A 117 -16.89 -5.71 3.04
C SER A 117 -16.88 -4.95 1.73
N LEU A 118 -15.68 -4.69 1.22
CA LEU A 118 -15.44 -4.10 -0.09
C LEU A 118 -14.92 -5.17 -1.03
N HIS A 119 -15.41 -5.15 -2.25
CA HIS A 119 -15.20 -6.18 -3.26
C HIS A 119 -14.80 -5.55 -4.58
N ARG A 120 -13.68 -5.98 -5.13
CA ARG A 120 -13.18 -5.56 -6.44
C ARG A 120 -12.80 -6.78 -7.27
N GLU A 121 -13.10 -6.75 -8.55
CA GLU A 121 -12.59 -7.77 -9.46
C GLU A 121 -11.06 -7.61 -9.56
N ALA A 122 -10.33 -8.72 -9.35
CA ALA A 122 -8.89 -8.74 -9.45
C ALA A 122 -8.47 -9.20 -10.84
N GLU A 123 -7.72 -8.39 -11.58
CA GLU A 123 -7.11 -8.81 -12.84
C GLU A 123 -5.97 -9.78 -12.56
N VAL A 124 -6.19 -11.06 -12.85
CA VAL A 124 -5.13 -12.07 -12.84
C VAL A 124 -4.44 -12.08 -14.20
N ARG A 125 -3.37 -11.35 -14.37
CA ARG A 125 -2.49 -11.48 -15.54
C ARG A 125 -1.53 -12.65 -15.33
N GLY A 126 -1.77 -13.74 -16.06
CA GLY A 126 -0.79 -14.80 -16.27
C GLY A 126 -1.19 -16.19 -15.80
N ALA A 127 -1.21 -17.09 -16.76
CA ALA A 127 -1.19 -18.54 -16.80
C ALA A 127 -1.39 -19.33 -15.48
N ALA A 128 -2.43 -20.15 -15.49
CA ALA A 128 -2.61 -21.26 -14.58
C ALA A 128 -1.36 -22.16 -14.60
N ASP A 129 -0.61 -22.17 -13.51
CA ASP A 129 0.32 -23.28 -13.24
C ASP A 129 -0.47 -24.35 -12.49
N GLU A 130 -0.68 -25.49 -13.16
CA GLU A 130 -1.41 -26.65 -12.64
C GLU A 130 -0.78 -27.31 -11.39
N ARG A 131 0.30 -26.76 -10.86
CA ARG A 131 1.04 -27.27 -9.71
C ARG A 131 0.89 -26.50 -8.42
N GLY A 132 -0.01 -25.51 -8.35
CA GLY A 132 -0.35 -24.85 -7.07
C GLY A 132 0.78 -24.09 -6.37
N THR A 133 1.95 -23.94 -7.00
CA THR A 133 3.12 -23.27 -6.45
C THR A 133 3.42 -21.94 -7.12
N GLY A 134 2.45 -21.41 -7.91
CA GLY A 134 2.55 -20.05 -8.44
C GLY A 134 2.76 -19.09 -7.28
N ARG A 135 3.91 -18.45 -7.22
CA ARG A 135 4.16 -17.29 -6.37
C ARG A 135 3.19 -16.20 -6.84
N PHE A 136 1.94 -16.31 -6.38
CA PHE A 136 1.02 -15.19 -6.38
C PHE A 136 1.67 -14.14 -5.47
N ARG A 137 2.27 -13.15 -6.08
CA ARG A 137 2.46 -11.88 -5.40
C ARG A 137 1.04 -11.36 -5.16
N ALA A 138 0.42 -11.87 -4.07
CA ALA A 138 -0.82 -11.31 -3.56
C ALA A 138 -0.55 -9.81 -3.50
N MET A 139 -1.32 -9.03 -4.25
CA MET A 139 -1.35 -7.60 -4.01
C MET A 139 -1.77 -7.45 -2.57
N ALA A 140 -0.80 -7.15 -1.73
CA ALA A 140 -0.92 -7.15 -0.28
C ALA A 140 -2.01 -6.16 0.15
N PRO A 141 -2.59 -6.33 1.35
CA PRO A 141 -3.52 -5.38 1.98
C PRO A 141 -2.99 -3.93 1.99
N GLU A 142 -1.67 -3.80 1.81
CA GLU A 142 -0.92 -2.55 1.68
C GLU A 142 -1.37 -1.68 0.50
N LEU A 143 -1.97 -2.23 -0.56
CA LEU A 143 -2.38 -1.47 -1.75
C LEU A 143 -3.69 -0.69 -1.60
N LEU A 144 -4.48 -0.94 -0.55
CA LEU A 144 -5.65 -0.13 -0.21
C LEU A 144 -5.49 0.63 1.12
N SER A 145 -4.55 0.25 1.96
CA SER A 145 -4.11 1.11 3.04
C SER A 145 -3.30 2.25 2.43
N ARG A 146 -3.70 3.49 2.63
CA ARG A 146 -2.85 4.63 2.26
C ARG A 146 -1.58 4.70 3.11
N GLN A 147 -1.45 3.82 4.11
CA GLN A 147 -0.32 3.74 5.02
C GLN A 147 0.19 2.31 5.14
N ASP A 148 1.51 2.16 5.10
CA ASP A 148 2.21 0.91 5.40
C ASP A 148 2.10 0.59 6.89
N SER A 149 1.63 -0.60 7.22
CA SER A 149 1.35 -1.00 8.60
C SER A 149 2.60 -1.14 9.47
N LEU A 150 3.77 -1.35 8.85
CA LEU A 150 5.02 -1.52 9.57
C LEU A 150 5.65 -0.17 9.95
N THR A 151 5.67 0.78 9.00
CA THR A 151 6.42 2.04 9.13
C THR A 151 5.52 3.25 9.41
N GLY A 152 4.21 3.15 9.13
CA GLY A 152 3.27 4.25 9.20
C GLY A 152 3.39 5.25 8.04
N PHE A 153 4.35 5.06 7.13
CA PHE A 153 4.49 5.86 5.91
C PHE A 153 3.41 5.51 4.89
N ARG A 154 3.28 6.29 3.82
CA ARG A 154 2.37 5.93 2.74
C ARG A 154 2.81 4.63 2.06
N THR A 155 1.85 3.91 1.51
CA THR A 155 2.15 2.80 0.60
C THR A 155 2.60 3.36 -0.76
N ARG A 156 3.28 2.52 -1.56
CA ARG A 156 3.72 2.87 -2.91
C ARG A 156 2.57 3.43 -3.76
N SER A 157 1.44 2.73 -3.82
CA SER A 157 0.30 3.17 -4.64
C SER A 157 -0.25 4.53 -4.21
N ALA A 158 -0.40 4.76 -2.89
CA ALA A 158 -0.87 6.04 -2.38
C ALA A 158 0.15 7.19 -2.58
N PHE A 159 1.42 6.85 -2.68
CA PHE A 159 2.48 7.80 -2.99
C PHE A 159 2.51 8.12 -4.49
N GLU A 160 2.42 7.11 -5.37
CA GLU A 160 2.43 7.29 -6.82
C GLU A 160 1.23 8.12 -7.29
N GLU A 161 0.01 7.89 -6.76
CA GLU A 161 -1.16 8.72 -7.04
C GLU A 161 -0.91 10.21 -6.73
N LEU A 162 -0.28 10.48 -5.58
CA LEU A 162 0.02 11.84 -5.17
C LEU A 162 1.17 12.44 -5.98
N LEU A 163 2.20 11.65 -6.28
CA LEU A 163 3.35 12.05 -7.09
C LEU A 163 2.92 12.40 -8.50
N GLU A 164 2.02 11.62 -9.11
CA GLU A 164 1.46 11.90 -10.44
C GLU A 164 0.72 13.25 -10.47
N HIS A 165 -0.11 13.49 -9.44
CA HIS A 165 -0.80 14.78 -9.31
C HIS A 165 0.18 15.95 -9.15
N GLN A 166 1.19 15.82 -8.28
CA GLN A 166 2.19 16.87 -8.03
C GLN A 166 3.09 17.09 -9.27
N LEU A 167 3.42 16.03 -10.02
CA LEU A 167 4.15 16.13 -11.28
C LEU A 167 3.35 16.93 -12.31
N ALA A 168 2.05 16.64 -12.48
CA ALA A 168 1.20 17.38 -13.40
C ALA A 168 1.10 18.88 -13.03
N VAL A 169 1.02 19.20 -11.73
CA VAL A 169 1.05 20.59 -11.24
C VAL A 169 2.41 21.24 -11.52
N ALA A 170 3.51 20.55 -11.20
CA ALA A 170 4.88 21.05 -11.39
C ALA A 170 5.18 21.37 -12.88
N VAL A 171 4.76 20.49 -13.79
CA VAL A 171 4.89 20.72 -15.24
C VAL A 171 4.07 21.93 -15.69
N ARG A 172 2.79 22.01 -15.30
CA ARG A 172 1.89 23.09 -15.69
C ARG A 172 2.34 24.45 -15.18
N GLU A 173 2.76 24.49 -13.90
CA GLU A 173 3.11 25.75 -13.22
C GLU A 173 4.61 26.07 -13.28
N ARG A 174 5.40 25.21 -13.97
CA ARG A 174 6.86 25.30 -14.04
C ARG A 174 7.51 25.40 -12.66
N GLN A 175 7.00 24.62 -11.71
CA GLN A 175 7.54 24.56 -10.35
C GLN A 175 8.54 23.40 -10.25
N ALA A 176 9.59 23.63 -9.47
CA ALA A 176 10.53 22.58 -9.16
C ALA A 176 9.98 21.66 -8.06
N LEU A 177 10.24 20.35 -8.20
CA LEU A 177 9.99 19.34 -7.18
C LEU A 177 11.28 18.58 -6.88
N THR A 178 11.31 17.88 -5.75
CA THR A 178 12.46 17.04 -5.35
C THR A 178 11.96 15.69 -4.88
N LEU A 179 12.47 14.64 -5.49
CA LEU A 179 12.19 13.24 -5.16
C LEU A 179 13.44 12.57 -4.61
N PHE A 180 13.34 12.01 -3.41
CA PHE A 180 14.37 11.16 -2.79
C PHE A 180 13.95 9.71 -2.88
N MET A 181 14.87 8.83 -3.29
CA MET A 181 14.76 7.38 -3.20
C MET A 181 15.85 6.89 -2.26
N LEU A 182 15.47 6.14 -1.21
CA LEU A 182 16.36 5.80 -0.10
C LEU A 182 16.28 4.29 0.16
N ARG A 183 17.39 3.59 0.07
CA ARG A 183 17.44 2.13 0.26
C ARG A 183 18.39 1.76 1.40
N VAL A 184 17.94 0.81 2.24
CA VAL A 184 18.78 0.24 3.28
C VAL A 184 19.84 -0.66 2.66
N ASP A 185 21.10 -0.39 2.94
CA ASP A 185 22.21 -1.15 2.39
C ASP A 185 22.28 -2.57 2.97
N ASP A 186 22.52 -3.56 2.11
CA ASP A 186 22.67 -4.97 2.47
C ASP A 186 21.52 -5.56 3.33
N PHE A 187 20.28 -5.04 3.16
CA PHE A 187 19.11 -5.47 3.96
C PHE A 187 18.83 -6.97 3.88
N GLU A 188 18.96 -7.59 2.71
CA GLU A 188 18.80 -9.03 2.53
C GLU A 188 19.82 -9.82 3.36
N ARG A 189 21.07 -9.35 3.44
CA ARG A 189 22.10 -9.97 4.30
C ARG A 189 21.79 -9.80 5.78
N TYR A 190 21.20 -8.68 6.16
CA TYR A 190 20.76 -8.45 7.53
C TYR A 190 19.68 -9.44 7.94
N THR A 191 18.61 -9.58 7.13
CA THR A 191 17.49 -10.50 7.40
C THR A 191 17.90 -11.96 7.33
N SER A 192 18.87 -12.32 6.46
CA SER A 192 19.43 -13.66 6.42
C SER A 192 20.25 -14.01 7.66
N THR A 193 20.84 -12.99 8.32
CA THR A 193 21.68 -13.17 9.51
C THR A 193 20.85 -13.26 10.79
N PHE A 194 19.84 -12.40 10.93
CA PHE A 194 19.11 -12.22 12.19
C PHE A 194 17.72 -12.84 12.16
N ASP A 195 16.93 -12.64 11.20
CA ASP A 195 15.60 -13.13 10.85
C ASP A 195 14.70 -12.00 10.32
N ARG A 196 13.47 -12.36 9.94
CA ARG A 196 12.48 -11.39 9.43
C ARG A 196 12.02 -10.40 10.49
N ALA A 197 11.84 -10.84 11.73
CA ALA A 197 11.37 -9.97 12.81
C ALA A 197 12.39 -8.86 13.14
N ALA A 198 13.68 -9.22 13.12
CA ALA A 198 14.77 -8.26 13.24
C ALA A 198 14.80 -7.27 12.06
N GLY A 199 14.54 -7.74 10.84
CA GLY A 199 14.37 -6.88 9.66
C GLY A 199 13.22 -5.88 9.81
N ASP A 200 12.07 -6.33 10.30
CA ASP A 200 10.92 -5.46 10.56
C ASP A 200 11.22 -4.41 11.65
N ALA A 201 11.90 -4.82 12.72
CA ALA A 201 12.35 -3.89 13.77
C ALA A 201 13.37 -2.86 13.25
N LEU A 202 14.28 -3.29 12.37
CA LEU A 202 15.21 -2.41 11.68
C LEU A 202 14.47 -1.37 10.83
N LEU A 203 13.55 -1.80 9.97
CA LEU A 203 12.79 -0.90 9.08
C LEU A 203 11.99 0.15 9.88
N LYS A 204 11.39 -0.23 11.02
CA LYS A 204 10.73 0.73 11.92
C LYS A 204 11.69 1.80 12.45
N ARG A 205 12.89 1.40 12.86
CA ARG A 205 13.90 2.35 13.37
C ARG A 205 14.42 3.27 12.27
N VAL A 206 14.68 2.70 11.07
CA VAL A 206 15.14 3.46 9.90
C VAL A 206 14.07 4.44 9.44
N SER A 207 12.80 4.01 9.32
CA SER A 207 11.71 4.90 8.93
C SER A 207 11.53 6.08 9.90
N ASN A 208 11.63 5.83 11.21
CA ASN A 208 11.60 6.90 12.20
C ASN A 208 12.77 7.89 12.04
N ALA A 209 13.97 7.39 11.74
CA ALA A 209 15.13 8.24 11.47
C ALA A 209 14.93 9.08 10.21
N ILE A 210 14.46 8.47 9.09
CA ILE A 210 14.13 9.19 7.87
C ILE A 210 13.07 10.26 8.17
N GLY A 211 11.94 9.89 8.81
CA GLY A 211 10.88 10.82 9.15
C GLY A 211 11.32 11.99 10.01
N SER A 212 12.36 11.80 10.85
CA SER A 212 12.94 12.90 11.64
C SER A 212 13.67 13.94 10.81
N CYS A 213 14.08 13.60 9.57
CA CYS A 213 14.77 14.51 8.65
C CYS A 213 13.79 15.31 7.77
N PHE A 214 12.56 14.82 7.58
CA PHE A 214 11.52 15.44 6.74
C PHE A 214 10.34 15.83 7.62
N ARG A 215 10.28 17.11 8.00
CA ARG A 215 9.30 17.61 8.99
C ARG A 215 8.33 18.64 8.45
N ARG A 216 8.43 19.00 7.17
CA ARG A 216 7.50 19.98 6.58
C ARG A 216 6.16 19.30 6.33
N SER A 217 5.09 20.06 6.46
CA SER A 217 3.73 19.57 6.15
C SER A 217 3.55 19.15 4.69
N SER A 218 4.43 19.64 3.81
CA SER A 218 4.50 19.28 2.38
C SER A 218 5.31 18.02 2.09
N ASP A 219 6.08 17.50 3.07
CA ASP A 219 6.89 16.31 2.86
C ASP A 219 6.00 15.07 2.88
N VAL A 220 6.11 14.26 1.84
CA VAL A 220 5.33 13.04 1.68
C VAL A 220 6.28 11.85 1.68
N LEU A 221 6.14 11.01 2.69
CA LEU A 221 7.00 9.85 2.90
C LEU A 221 6.24 8.56 2.58
N ALA A 222 6.92 7.63 1.92
CA ALA A 222 6.37 6.32 1.58
C ALA A 222 7.37 5.19 1.77
N ARG A 223 6.85 4.01 2.05
CA ARG A 223 7.57 2.76 1.86
C ARG A 223 7.28 2.29 0.43
N TYR A 224 8.29 2.39 -0.42
CA TYR A 224 8.12 2.17 -1.86
C TYR A 224 8.25 0.69 -2.24
N GLU A 225 9.21 -0.01 -1.62
CA GLU A 225 9.40 -1.47 -1.69
C GLU A 225 9.80 -2.00 -0.32
N ASP A 226 10.23 -3.26 -0.23
CA ASP A 226 10.56 -3.92 1.04
C ASP A 226 11.56 -3.12 1.89
N ASP A 227 12.65 -2.65 1.27
CA ASP A 227 13.74 -1.89 1.91
C ASP A 227 13.96 -0.51 1.27
N LEU A 228 13.08 -0.10 0.36
CA LEU A 228 13.15 1.14 -0.39
C LEU A 228 12.08 2.12 0.09
N PHE A 229 12.52 3.33 0.43
CA PHE A 229 11.66 4.44 0.80
C PHE A 229 11.67 5.52 -0.28
N ALA A 230 10.58 6.28 -0.36
CA ALA A 230 10.46 7.44 -1.24
C ALA A 230 10.03 8.66 -0.43
N VAL A 231 10.57 9.82 -0.75
CA VAL A 231 10.14 11.11 -0.17
C VAL A 231 10.01 12.14 -1.26
N LEU A 232 8.81 12.69 -1.40
CA LEU A 232 8.55 13.87 -2.21
C LEU A 232 8.59 15.11 -1.30
N THR A 233 9.34 16.12 -1.69
CA THR A 233 9.44 17.38 -0.94
C THR A 233 9.46 18.58 -1.89
N THR A 234 9.42 19.77 -1.32
CA THR A 234 9.49 21.03 -2.05
C THR A 234 10.86 21.20 -2.74
N SER A 235 10.92 22.12 -3.69
CA SER A 235 12.13 22.48 -4.42
C SER A 235 13.33 22.68 -3.51
N MET A 236 14.46 22.08 -3.88
CA MET A 236 15.79 22.30 -3.31
C MET A 236 16.77 22.55 -4.46
N ASP A 237 17.80 23.35 -4.24
CA ASP A 237 18.94 23.40 -5.15
C ASP A 237 19.83 22.16 -4.99
N GLU A 238 20.73 21.95 -5.94
CA GLU A 238 21.59 20.76 -5.99
C GLU A 238 22.43 20.57 -4.71
N ALA A 239 23.00 21.69 -4.19
CA ALA A 239 23.82 21.66 -2.98
C ALA A 239 23.01 21.27 -1.75
N HIS A 240 21.79 21.78 -1.62
CA HIS A 240 20.87 21.41 -0.54
C HIS A 240 20.38 19.97 -0.68
N MET A 241 20.07 19.49 -1.90
CA MET A 241 19.71 18.09 -2.14
C MET A 241 20.83 17.15 -1.69
N GLN A 242 22.07 17.44 -2.11
CA GLN A 242 23.25 16.65 -1.74
C GLN A 242 23.48 16.65 -0.21
N ALA A 243 23.47 17.82 0.41
CA ALA A 243 23.70 17.95 1.85
C ALA A 243 22.58 17.26 2.66
N HIS A 244 21.31 17.39 2.22
CA HIS A 244 20.18 16.77 2.89
C HIS A 244 20.24 15.24 2.77
N GLY A 245 20.53 14.71 1.58
CA GLY A 245 20.73 13.26 1.37
C GLY A 245 21.83 12.69 2.27
N GLN A 246 22.98 13.38 2.36
CA GLN A 246 24.07 12.99 3.27
C GLN A 246 23.65 13.05 4.73
N SER A 247 22.87 14.06 5.13
CA SER A 247 22.34 14.17 6.49
C SER A 247 21.43 13.00 6.86
N VAL A 248 20.61 12.52 5.92
CA VAL A 248 19.76 11.34 6.12
C VAL A 248 20.61 10.07 6.28
N CYS A 249 21.65 9.88 5.44
CA CYS A 249 22.60 8.77 5.60
C CYS A 249 23.24 8.80 6.99
N ALA A 250 23.79 9.94 7.39
CA ALA A 250 24.41 10.11 8.71
C ALA A 250 23.43 9.80 9.85
N ARG A 251 22.17 10.26 9.73
CA ARG A 251 21.13 10.01 10.74
C ARG A 251 20.82 8.53 10.92
N VAL A 252 20.82 7.74 9.83
CA VAL A 252 20.62 6.29 9.90
C VAL A 252 21.87 5.60 10.46
N ALA A 253 23.06 5.99 10.03
CA ALA A 253 24.31 5.46 10.55
C ALA A 253 24.47 5.70 12.07
N ASP A 254 23.98 6.84 12.58
CA ASP A 254 23.99 7.20 14.00
C ASP A 254 23.08 6.30 14.86
N LEU A 255 22.17 5.54 14.28
CA LEU A 255 21.42 4.52 15.01
C LEU A 255 22.30 3.38 15.52
N ARG A 256 23.50 3.23 14.95
CA ARG A 256 24.51 2.21 15.28
C ARG A 256 23.94 0.80 15.40
N ILE A 257 23.00 0.46 14.53
CA ILE A 257 22.43 -0.89 14.47
C ILE A 257 23.50 -1.81 13.90
N HIS A 258 23.95 -2.76 14.70
CA HIS A 258 25.03 -3.67 14.30
C HIS A 258 24.64 -4.51 13.09
N HIS A 259 25.52 -4.54 12.06
CA HIS A 259 25.36 -5.33 10.84
C HIS A 259 26.67 -6.06 10.52
N PRO A 260 26.87 -7.28 11.03
CA PRO A 260 28.16 -7.97 10.97
C PRO A 260 28.62 -8.33 9.56
N HIS A 261 27.66 -8.50 8.65
CA HIS A 261 27.90 -8.91 7.26
C HIS A 261 27.68 -7.79 6.23
N SER A 262 27.58 -6.54 6.67
CA SER A 262 27.56 -5.42 5.75
C SER A 262 28.91 -5.25 5.04
N ARG A 263 28.83 -4.96 3.74
CA ARG A 263 30.01 -4.70 2.89
C ARG A 263 30.66 -3.35 3.16
N TYR A 264 29.93 -2.41 3.77
CA TYR A 264 30.34 -1.02 3.88
C TYR A 264 30.83 -0.66 5.29
N ARG A 265 30.03 -0.95 6.31
CA ARG A 265 30.35 -0.63 7.70
C ARG A 265 29.82 -1.72 8.65
N ARG A 266 30.31 -1.76 9.88
CA ARG A 266 29.79 -2.67 10.93
C ARG A 266 28.38 -2.32 11.41
N TYR A 267 27.78 -1.30 10.83
CA TYR A 267 26.45 -0.80 11.15
C TYR A 267 25.62 -0.71 9.89
N VAL A 268 24.30 -0.72 10.08
CA VAL A 268 23.34 -0.46 9.01
C VAL A 268 23.57 0.95 8.44
N THR A 269 23.62 1.03 7.13
CA THR A 269 23.75 2.27 6.36
C THR A 269 22.61 2.42 5.38
N LEU A 270 22.50 3.60 4.79
CA LEU A 270 21.49 3.97 3.83
C LEU A 270 22.14 4.62 2.61
N SER A 271 21.75 4.20 1.42
CA SER A 271 22.10 4.91 0.18
C SER A 271 20.92 5.73 -0.31
N VAL A 272 21.21 6.93 -0.84
CA VAL A 272 20.20 7.91 -1.24
C VAL A 272 20.45 8.39 -2.67
N GLY A 273 19.43 8.29 -3.51
CA GLY A 273 19.34 8.93 -4.81
C GLY A 273 18.34 10.07 -4.79
N VAL A 274 18.68 11.19 -5.38
CA VAL A 274 17.82 12.37 -5.42
C VAL A 274 17.67 12.87 -6.84
N ALA A 275 16.46 13.16 -7.25
CA ALA A 275 16.15 13.88 -8.48
C ALA A 275 15.42 15.18 -8.15
N GLY A 276 15.87 16.32 -8.69
CA GLY A 276 15.22 17.60 -8.43
C GLY A 276 15.36 18.58 -9.58
N GLY A 277 14.39 19.47 -9.67
CA GLY A 277 14.32 20.50 -10.72
C GLY A 277 12.91 20.68 -11.24
N VAL A 278 12.77 21.46 -12.33
CA VAL A 278 11.50 21.67 -13.02
C VAL A 278 11.33 20.58 -14.06
N PRO A 279 10.31 19.71 -13.94
CA PRO A 279 10.11 18.64 -14.93
C PRO A 279 9.78 19.23 -16.31
N ALA A 280 10.30 18.59 -17.38
CA ALA A 280 9.95 18.95 -18.75
C ALA A 280 8.49 18.62 -19.06
N ALA A 281 7.92 19.31 -20.06
CA ALA A 281 6.58 18.97 -20.55
C ALA A 281 6.57 17.54 -21.10
N GLY A 282 5.62 16.72 -20.64
CA GLY A 282 5.50 15.31 -21.02
C GLY A 282 6.32 14.34 -20.17
N THR A 283 7.03 14.79 -19.15
CA THR A 283 7.69 13.89 -18.18
C THR A 283 6.68 12.93 -17.56
N SER A 284 6.89 11.62 -17.71
CA SER A 284 6.05 10.60 -17.09
C SER A 284 6.46 10.35 -15.64
N LEU A 285 5.55 9.74 -14.87
CA LEU A 285 5.83 9.28 -13.50
C LEU A 285 7.06 8.35 -13.46
N GLU A 286 7.13 7.39 -14.40
CA GLU A 286 8.23 6.43 -14.50
C GLU A 286 9.56 7.15 -14.73
N GLN A 287 9.60 8.10 -15.66
CA GLN A 287 10.81 8.89 -15.94
C GLN A 287 11.29 9.67 -14.71
N LEU A 288 10.36 10.23 -13.91
CA LEU A 288 10.70 10.94 -12.69
C LEU A 288 11.27 10.00 -11.62
N VAL A 289 10.67 8.83 -11.46
CA VAL A 289 11.15 7.80 -10.52
C VAL A 289 12.52 7.28 -10.95
N ASP A 290 12.71 6.97 -12.21
CA ASP A 290 13.98 6.50 -12.78
C ASP A 290 15.09 7.55 -12.63
N ALA A 291 14.76 8.83 -12.76
CA ALA A 291 15.71 9.93 -12.55
C ALA A 291 16.25 9.97 -11.10
N ALA A 292 15.51 9.46 -10.11
CA ALA A 292 15.98 9.35 -8.72
C ALA A 292 16.58 7.96 -8.42
N LEU A 293 16.15 6.91 -9.13
CA LEU A 293 16.72 5.57 -8.97
C LEU A 293 18.13 5.46 -9.58
N ALA A 294 18.40 6.11 -10.70
CA ALA A 294 19.72 6.07 -11.33
C ALA A 294 20.85 6.58 -10.41
N PRO A 295 20.75 7.77 -9.75
CA PRO A 295 21.72 8.19 -8.76
C PRO A 295 21.72 7.31 -7.50
N LEU A 296 20.60 6.69 -7.11
CA LEU A 296 20.57 5.72 -6.01
C LEU A 296 21.46 4.51 -6.30
N GLU A 297 21.41 3.95 -7.50
CA GLU A 297 22.28 2.82 -7.86
C GLU A 297 23.78 3.20 -7.82
N GLN A 298 24.13 4.43 -8.20
CA GLN A 298 25.49 4.94 -8.04
C GLN A 298 25.87 5.06 -6.56
N ALA A 299 24.99 5.60 -5.71
CA ALA A 299 25.21 5.71 -4.28
C ALA A 299 25.39 4.33 -3.62
N ARG A 300 24.61 3.34 -4.05
CA ARG A 300 24.70 1.95 -3.54
C ARG A 300 26.00 1.25 -3.89
N ALA A 301 26.64 1.59 -5.02
CA ALA A 301 27.94 1.05 -5.37
C ALA A 301 29.02 1.47 -4.37
N GLU A 302 28.88 2.62 -3.76
CA GLU A 302 29.80 3.18 -2.75
C GLU A 302 29.38 2.80 -1.32
N GLY A 303 28.06 2.70 -1.09
CA GLY A 303 27.43 2.50 0.21
C GLY A 303 27.50 3.73 1.12
N ASP A 304 26.48 3.93 1.96
CA ASP A 304 26.41 5.07 2.89
C ASP A 304 26.65 6.43 2.19
N ALA A 305 26.03 6.60 1.03
CA ALA A 305 26.29 7.73 0.15
C ALA A 305 24.97 8.35 -0.37
N ALA A 306 25.05 9.61 -0.77
CA ALA A 306 23.98 10.31 -1.49
C ALA A 306 24.48 10.78 -2.85
N ARG A 307 23.62 10.67 -3.88
CA ARG A 307 23.88 11.13 -5.23
C ARG A 307 22.69 11.89 -5.77
N VAL A 308 22.94 12.92 -6.55
CA VAL A 308 21.92 13.85 -7.08
C VAL A 308 21.92 13.86 -8.61
N ALA A 309 20.75 13.92 -9.20
CA ALA A 309 20.53 14.22 -10.59
C ALA A 309 19.59 15.42 -10.74
N LEU A 310 19.85 16.27 -11.72
CA LEU A 310 18.97 17.39 -12.06
C LEU A 310 18.00 16.97 -13.15
N LEU A 311 16.72 17.25 -12.94
CA LEU A 311 15.69 17.13 -13.96
C LEU A 311 15.96 18.18 -15.06
N ARG A 312 15.97 17.76 -16.32
CA ARG A 312 16.23 18.60 -17.48
C ARG A 312 15.03 18.65 -18.39
#